data_cf021cfb7e1c215d724a2cdbed9f2c80
#
_entry.id   cf021cfb7e1c215d724a2cdbed9f2c80
#
_cell.length_a   1.000
_cell.length_b   1.000
_cell.length_c   1.000
_cell.angle_alpha   90.00
_cell.angle_beta   90.00
_cell.angle_gamma   90.00
#
_symmetry.space_group_name_H-M   'P 1'
#
loop_
_entity.id
_entity.type
_entity.pdbx_description
1 polymer ?
#
loop_
_entity_poly.entity_id
_entity_poly.type
_entity_poly.pdbx_seq_one_letter_code
_entity_poly.pdbx_strand_id
1 'polypeptide(L)'
;MKNLNKTDIGLIGLAVMGENLALNLADKGWQVSVYNRTVPGVEEGVVERFMNGRARGKRIQGYTDMALFVESIATPRKIMMMVRAGSAVDELMEQLFPLLSPGDIPVSYTHLRAHET
;
A
#
# COMPACT_ATOMS: atom_id res chain seq x y z
N MET A 1 -22.48 -2.35 -9.69
CA MET A 1 -21.94 -3.70 -9.59
C MET A 1 -20.61 -3.69 -8.86
N LYS A 2 -20.43 -4.58 -7.92
CA LYS A 2 -19.18 -4.67 -7.18
C LYS A 2 -18.06 -5.19 -8.09
N ASN A 3 -16.91 -4.53 -8.07
CA ASN A 3 -15.79 -4.94 -8.89
C ASN A 3 -15.00 -6.04 -8.19
N LEU A 4 -15.23 -7.29 -8.57
CA LEU A 4 -14.67 -8.46 -7.87
C LEU A 4 -13.16 -8.60 -8.04
N ASN A 5 -12.57 -7.92 -9.04
CA ASN A 5 -11.14 -8.00 -9.29
C ASN A 5 -10.35 -6.87 -8.63
N LYS A 6 -11.03 -5.98 -7.91
CA LYS A 6 -10.39 -4.84 -7.26
C LYS A 6 -10.33 -5.05 -5.76
N THR A 7 -9.28 -4.50 -5.16
CA THR A 7 -9.14 -4.54 -3.70
C THR A 7 -9.84 -3.34 -3.06
N ASP A 8 -10.02 -3.41 -1.75
CA ASP A 8 -10.75 -2.39 -0.98
C ASP A 8 -9.86 -1.25 -0.53
N ILE A 9 -8.58 -1.54 -0.29
CA ILE A 9 -7.65 -0.56 0.27
C ILE A 9 -6.24 -0.88 -0.20
N GLY A 10 -5.42 0.16 -0.35
CA GLY A 10 -4.02 0.03 -0.71
C GLY A 10 -3.12 0.45 0.43
N LEU A 11 -1.95 -0.17 0.52
CA LEU A 11 -0.97 0.13 1.55
C LEU A 11 0.42 0.16 0.95
N ILE A 12 1.14 1.25 1.17
CA ILE A 12 2.49 1.46 0.67
C ILE A 12 3.48 1.37 1.81
N GLY A 13 4.48 0.50 1.66
CA GLY A 13 5.55 0.32 2.65
C GLY A 13 5.36 -0.94 3.47
N LEU A 14 6.20 -1.94 3.21
CA LEU A 14 6.13 -3.24 3.88
C LEU A 14 7.26 -3.45 4.88
N ALA A 15 7.47 -2.45 5.75
CA ALA A 15 8.25 -2.66 6.96
C ALA A 15 7.33 -3.37 7.98
N VAL A 16 7.81 -3.60 9.18
CA VAL A 16 7.08 -4.39 10.18
C VAL A 16 5.66 -3.88 10.41
N MET A 17 5.51 -2.56 10.59
CA MET A 17 4.19 -1.98 10.84
C MET A 17 3.26 -2.12 9.64
N GLY A 18 3.79 -1.92 8.44
CA GLY A 18 3.00 -2.05 7.22
C GLY A 18 2.53 -3.49 7.01
N GLU A 19 3.42 -4.46 7.21
CA GLU A 19 3.04 -5.87 7.12
C GLU A 19 1.96 -6.22 8.13
N ASN A 20 2.12 -5.81 9.38
CA ASN A 20 1.16 -6.10 10.42
C ASN A 20 -0.20 -5.49 10.12
N LEU A 21 -0.22 -4.26 9.62
CA LEU A 21 -1.47 -3.61 9.26
C LEU A 21 -2.18 -4.33 8.11
N ALA A 22 -1.42 -4.70 7.08
CA ALA A 22 -1.99 -5.43 5.95
C ALA A 22 -2.61 -6.76 6.40
N LEU A 23 -1.91 -7.49 7.26
CA LEU A 23 -2.41 -8.76 7.78
C LEU A 23 -3.66 -8.57 8.62
N ASN A 24 -3.69 -7.54 9.46
CA ASN A 24 -4.87 -7.22 10.27
C ASN A 24 -6.09 -6.90 9.40
N LEU A 25 -5.90 -6.09 8.37
CA LEU A 25 -6.98 -5.72 7.48
C LEU A 25 -7.52 -6.96 6.75
N ALA A 26 -6.63 -7.80 6.26
CA ALA A 26 -7.03 -9.02 5.56
C ALA A 26 -7.79 -9.97 6.47
N ASP A 27 -7.35 -10.09 7.72
CA ASP A 27 -8.02 -10.96 8.70
C ASP A 27 -9.42 -10.46 9.06
N LYS A 28 -9.67 -9.16 8.87
CA LYS A 28 -10.98 -8.56 9.13
C LYS A 28 -11.89 -8.58 7.90
N GLY A 29 -11.47 -9.23 6.83
CA GLY A 29 -12.28 -9.40 5.64
C GLY A 29 -12.03 -8.40 4.53
N TRP A 30 -11.06 -7.49 4.69
CA TRP A 30 -10.72 -6.54 3.63
C TRP A 30 -9.82 -7.19 2.60
N GLN A 31 -9.98 -6.79 1.35
CA GLN A 31 -9.04 -7.16 0.30
C GLN A 31 -8.03 -6.04 0.17
N VAL A 32 -6.75 -6.37 0.30
CA VAL A 32 -5.70 -5.37 0.43
C VAL A 32 -4.70 -5.48 -0.72
N SER A 33 -4.35 -4.35 -1.32
CA SER A 33 -3.20 -4.26 -2.24
C SER A 33 -2.04 -3.66 -1.49
N VAL A 34 -0.86 -4.24 -1.61
CA VAL A 34 0.35 -3.73 -0.97
C VAL A 34 1.40 -3.41 -2.01
N TYR A 35 2.16 -2.38 -1.75
CA TYR A 35 3.25 -1.94 -2.62
C TYR A 35 4.49 -1.64 -1.79
N ASN A 36 5.63 -2.07 -2.31
CA ASN A 36 6.92 -1.65 -1.79
C ASN A 36 7.85 -1.44 -2.97
N ARG A 37 8.62 -0.36 -2.92
CA ARG A 37 9.58 -0.08 -3.98
C ARG A 37 10.70 -1.12 -3.97
N THR A 38 11.37 -1.27 -5.09
CA THR A 38 12.54 -2.14 -5.21
C THR A 38 13.78 -1.26 -5.34
N VAL A 39 14.70 -1.40 -4.40
CA VAL A 39 15.98 -0.70 -4.43
C VAL A 39 17.07 -1.76 -4.41
N PRO A 40 17.81 -1.94 -5.52
CA PRO A 40 18.84 -2.98 -5.60
C PRO A 40 19.83 -2.90 -4.44
N GLY A 41 20.05 -4.03 -3.77
CA GLY A 41 20.96 -4.13 -2.65
C GLY A 41 20.43 -3.60 -1.34
N VAL A 42 19.28 -2.95 -1.32
CA VAL A 42 18.69 -2.34 -0.11
C VAL A 42 17.29 -2.87 0.15
N GLU A 43 16.41 -2.74 -0.82
CA GLU A 43 15.02 -3.20 -0.71
C GLU A 43 14.68 -4.09 -1.89
N GLU A 44 15.19 -5.32 -1.88
CA GLU A 44 14.92 -6.29 -2.92
C GLU A 44 14.03 -7.40 -2.41
N GLY A 45 13.06 -7.81 -3.21
CA GLY A 45 12.22 -8.95 -2.92
C GLY A 45 11.34 -8.81 -1.69
N VAL A 46 11.10 -7.58 -1.22
CA VAL A 46 10.28 -7.34 -0.03
C VAL A 46 8.86 -7.85 -0.24
N VAL A 47 8.25 -7.46 -1.37
CA VAL A 47 6.89 -7.89 -1.70
C VAL A 47 6.82 -9.40 -1.87
N GLU A 48 7.77 -9.96 -2.60
CA GLU A 48 7.79 -11.40 -2.84
C GLU A 48 7.92 -12.21 -1.56
N ARG A 49 8.81 -11.79 -0.66
CA ARG A 49 8.97 -12.47 0.62
C ARG A 49 7.70 -12.40 1.46
N PHE A 50 7.06 -11.24 1.47
CA PHE A 50 5.82 -11.06 2.21
C PHE A 50 4.72 -11.95 1.63
N MET A 51 4.53 -11.92 0.31
CA MET A 51 3.49 -12.69 -0.36
C MET A 51 3.69 -14.20 -0.24
N ASN A 52 4.94 -14.67 -0.26
CA ASN A 52 5.26 -16.09 -0.12
C ASN A 52 5.33 -16.55 1.33
N GLY A 53 5.37 -15.62 2.27
CA GLY A 53 5.46 -15.89 3.70
C GLY A 53 4.17 -15.56 4.43
N ARG A 54 4.21 -14.47 5.21
CA ARG A 54 3.12 -14.11 6.12
C ARG A 54 1.79 -13.86 5.42
N ALA A 55 1.82 -13.36 4.19
CA ALA A 55 0.59 -13.05 3.45
C ALA A 55 0.05 -14.23 2.65
N ARG A 56 0.74 -15.37 2.67
CA ARG A 56 0.33 -16.53 1.88
C ARG A 56 -1.06 -17.00 2.29
N GLY A 57 -1.95 -17.14 1.31
CA GLY A 57 -3.33 -17.56 1.55
C GLY A 57 -4.25 -16.47 2.07
N LYS A 58 -3.74 -15.24 2.24
CA LYS A 58 -4.53 -14.10 2.69
C LYS A 58 -5.09 -13.33 1.50
N ARG A 59 -6.06 -12.45 1.76
CA ARG A 59 -6.67 -11.60 0.72
C ARG A 59 -5.80 -10.37 0.45
N ILE A 60 -4.54 -10.61 0.10
CA ILE A 60 -3.55 -9.56 -0.13
C ILE A 60 -2.93 -9.77 -1.51
N GLN A 61 -2.84 -8.69 -2.29
CA GLN A 61 -2.16 -8.69 -3.59
C GLN A 61 -0.94 -7.80 -3.49
N GLY A 62 0.20 -8.28 -3.97
CA GLY A 62 1.47 -7.56 -3.86
C GLY A 62 1.92 -6.96 -5.19
N TYR A 63 2.47 -5.74 -5.15
CA TYR A 63 2.90 -4.99 -6.32
C TYR A 63 4.23 -4.31 -6.09
N THR A 64 5.02 -4.23 -7.16
CA THR A 64 6.25 -3.44 -7.19
C THR A 64 6.15 -2.33 -8.25
N ASP A 65 5.04 -2.25 -8.97
CA ASP A 65 4.76 -1.22 -9.97
C ASP A 65 3.63 -0.34 -9.46
N MET A 66 3.89 0.96 -9.33
CA MET A 66 2.92 1.89 -8.74
C MET A 66 1.62 1.98 -9.56
N ALA A 67 1.72 2.01 -10.88
CA ALA A 67 0.53 2.12 -11.73
C ALA A 67 -0.37 0.88 -11.58
N LEU A 68 0.22 -0.30 -11.59
CA LEU A 68 -0.55 -1.54 -11.39
C LEU A 68 -1.15 -1.61 -9.99
N PHE A 69 -0.41 -1.13 -8.99
CA PHE A 69 -0.90 -1.08 -7.61
C PHE A 69 -2.16 -0.20 -7.51
N VAL A 70 -2.09 1.01 -8.02
CA VAL A 70 -3.22 1.95 -7.97
C VAL A 70 -4.41 1.38 -8.73
N GLU A 71 -4.17 0.83 -9.90
CA GLU A 71 -5.22 0.27 -10.74
C GLU A 71 -5.93 -0.91 -10.06
N SER A 72 -5.25 -1.63 -9.18
CA SER A 72 -5.82 -2.78 -8.49
C SER A 72 -6.85 -2.41 -7.43
N ILE A 73 -6.93 -1.13 -7.03
CA ILE A 73 -7.77 -0.68 -5.93
C ILE A 73 -9.08 -0.08 -6.46
N ALA A 74 -10.19 -0.44 -5.85
CA ALA A 74 -11.49 0.09 -6.24
C ALA A 74 -11.61 1.57 -5.88
N THR A 75 -12.22 2.35 -6.77
CA THR A 75 -12.48 3.77 -6.53
C THR A 75 -13.72 3.97 -5.66
N PRO A 76 -13.77 4.99 -4.82
CA PRO A 76 -12.69 5.92 -4.49
C PRO A 76 -11.59 5.19 -3.71
N ARG A 77 -10.36 5.36 -4.16
CA ARG A 77 -9.24 4.60 -3.60
C ARG A 77 -8.82 5.15 -2.25
N LYS A 78 -8.59 4.23 -1.31
CA LYS A 78 -8.05 4.57 0.01
C LYS A 78 -6.66 3.97 0.06
N ILE A 79 -5.65 4.83 0.17
CA ILE A 79 -4.26 4.39 0.13
C ILE A 79 -3.52 4.94 1.34
N MET A 80 -2.97 4.04 2.15
CA MET A 80 -2.22 4.42 3.34
C MET A 80 -0.73 4.25 3.08
N MET A 81 0.05 5.29 3.36
CA MET A 81 1.49 5.27 3.19
C MET A 81 2.16 5.03 4.54
N MET A 82 2.82 3.89 4.67
CA MET A 82 3.51 3.48 5.89
C MET A 82 5.02 3.60 5.69
N VAL A 83 5.46 4.80 5.33
CA VAL A 83 6.86 5.10 5.08
C VAL A 83 7.30 6.25 5.97
N ARG A 84 8.62 6.37 6.17
CA ARG A 84 9.17 7.44 6.99
C ARG A 84 8.95 8.79 6.33
N ALA A 85 8.75 9.83 7.16
CA ALA A 85 8.64 11.19 6.68
C ALA A 85 9.92 11.63 5.96
N GLY A 86 9.79 12.61 5.08
CA GLY A 86 10.92 13.19 4.36
C GLY A 86 10.82 12.94 2.87
N SER A 87 11.98 12.90 2.20
CA SER A 87 12.02 12.79 0.74
C SER A 87 11.35 11.54 0.19
N ALA A 88 11.37 10.44 0.94
CA ALA A 88 10.72 9.20 0.49
C ALA A 88 9.22 9.39 0.31
N VAL A 89 8.57 10.12 1.22
CA VAL A 89 7.14 10.42 1.10
C VAL A 89 6.89 11.29 -0.10
N ASP A 90 7.71 12.34 -0.28
CA ASP A 90 7.56 13.24 -1.40
C ASP A 90 7.70 12.53 -2.75
N GLU A 91 8.68 11.65 -2.86
CA GLU A 91 8.89 10.87 -4.09
C GLU A 91 7.70 9.97 -4.39
N LEU A 92 7.16 9.32 -3.37
CA LEU A 92 5.99 8.46 -3.53
C LEU A 92 4.77 9.27 -3.95
N MET A 93 4.57 10.45 -3.36
CA MET A 93 3.45 11.30 -3.71
C MET A 93 3.55 11.79 -5.17
N GLU A 94 4.76 12.10 -5.64
CA GLU A 94 4.96 12.50 -7.02
C GLU A 94 4.59 11.38 -8.01
N GLN A 95 4.85 10.13 -7.64
CA GLN A 95 4.47 8.99 -8.46
C GLN A 95 2.98 8.69 -8.35
N LEU A 96 2.41 8.89 -7.18
CA LEU A 96 1.05 8.49 -6.87
C LEU A 96 0.00 9.47 -7.42
N PHE A 97 0.17 10.76 -7.19
CA PHE A 97 -0.84 11.76 -7.54
C PHE A 97 -1.32 11.70 -8.99
N PRO A 98 -0.43 11.57 -10.00
CA PRO A 98 -0.92 11.51 -11.38
C PRO A 98 -1.81 10.31 -11.67
N LEU A 99 -1.76 9.29 -10.83
CA LEU A 99 -2.52 8.04 -11.02
C LEU A 99 -3.86 8.06 -10.29
N LEU A 100 -4.08 9.03 -9.41
CA LEU A 100 -5.29 9.10 -8.62
C LEU A 100 -6.44 9.74 -9.38
N SER A 101 -7.66 9.35 -9.00
CA SER A 101 -8.89 9.92 -9.54
C SER A 101 -9.53 10.84 -8.49
N PRO A 102 -10.45 11.74 -8.90
CA PRO A 102 -11.18 12.55 -7.93
C PRO A 102 -11.88 11.69 -6.89
N GLY A 103 -11.75 12.04 -5.63
CA GLY A 103 -12.32 11.28 -4.53
C GLY A 103 -11.40 10.27 -3.89
N ASP A 104 -10.25 9.95 -4.53
CA ASP A 104 -9.27 9.06 -3.93
C ASP A 104 -8.60 9.74 -2.73
N ILE A 105 -8.30 8.95 -1.70
CA ILE A 105 -7.78 9.48 -0.44
C ILE A 105 -6.44 8.84 -0.11
N PRO A 106 -5.31 9.52 -0.37
CA PRO A 106 -4.01 9.08 0.13
C PRO A 106 -3.78 9.63 1.53
N VAL A 107 -3.29 8.79 2.45
CA VAL A 107 -3.03 9.17 3.82
C VAL A 107 -1.65 8.70 4.24
N SER A 108 -0.86 9.60 4.81
CA SER A 108 0.45 9.25 5.36
C SER A 108 0.35 9.01 6.86
N TYR A 109 0.78 7.84 7.31
CA TYR A 109 0.80 7.52 8.74
C TYR A 109 1.67 8.51 9.53
N THR A 110 2.83 8.84 8.98
CA THR A 110 3.73 9.79 9.64
C THR A 110 3.07 11.17 9.76
N HIS A 111 2.33 11.58 8.75
CA HIS A 111 1.62 12.84 8.74
C HIS A 111 0.52 12.86 9.80
N LEU A 112 -0.20 11.76 9.94
CA LEU A 112 -1.24 11.63 10.97
C LEU A 112 -0.65 11.75 12.36
N ARG A 113 0.49 11.11 12.61
CA ARG A 113 1.14 11.22 13.93
C ARG A 113 1.55 12.64 14.24
N ALA A 114 2.02 13.38 13.25
CA ALA A 114 2.40 14.77 13.46
C ALA A 114 1.20 15.62 13.89
N HIS A 115 0.03 15.31 13.41
CA HIS A 115 -1.20 16.02 13.77
C HIS A 115 -1.74 15.64 15.15
N GLU A 116 -1.38 14.49 15.65
CA GLU A 116 -1.82 14.03 16.97
C GLU A 116 -1.08 14.71 18.12
N THR A 117 0.08 15.26 17.83
CA THR A 117 0.87 15.99 18.84
C THR A 117 0.60 17.48 18.74
#